data_a7673d50d81b9afd2679930ad0573f4e
#
_entry.id   a7673d50d81b9afd2679930ad0573f4e
#
_cell.length_a   1.000
_cell.length_b   1.000
_cell.length_c   1.000
_cell.angle_alpha   90.00
_cell.angle_beta   90.00
_cell.angle_gamma   90.00
#
_symmetry.space_group_name_H-M   'P 1'
#
loop_
_entity.id
_entity.type
_entity.pdbx_description
1 polymer ?
#
loop_
_entity_poly.entity_id
_entity_poly.type
_entity_poly.pdbx_seq_one_letter_code
_entity_poly.pdbx_strand_id
1 'polypeptide(L)'
;EPAADPAQGNSDPRHALEGAELYRRLAAALDELSPSLRSTVVLVLLEGMPQKDAAEVLGCSEGTIAWRVHESRRRLREKLGDLLDEATGKSSSAGTAAAPGARRAP
;
A
#
# COMPACT_ATOMS: atom_id res chain seq x y z
N GLU A 1 1.31 5.93 -26.87
CA GLU A 1 1.39 5.59 -26.73
C GLU A 1 1.15 4.65 -26.14
N PRO A 2 1.11 4.30 -26.18
CA PRO A 2 1.02 3.10 -25.74
C PRO A 2 0.50 3.06 -24.48
N ALA A 3 0.98 3.64 -23.80
CA ALA A 3 0.61 3.54 -22.55
C ALA A 3 -0.80 3.54 -22.27
N ALA A 4 -1.49 4.16 -22.90
CA ALA A 4 -2.81 4.21 -22.62
C ALA A 4 -3.50 2.99 -22.47
N ASP A 5 -2.95 2.03 -22.93
CA ASP A 5 -3.59 0.87 -22.83
C ASP A 5 -4.36 0.49 -21.74
N PRO A 6 -3.95 0.47 -20.61
CA PRO A 6 -4.69 -0.07 -19.54
C PRO A 6 -6.00 0.63 -19.50
N ALA A 7 -5.98 1.82 -19.69
CA ALA A 7 -7.15 2.53 -19.57
C ALA A 7 -8.08 2.20 -20.61
N GLN A 8 -7.58 1.91 -21.74
CA GLN A 8 -8.41 1.58 -22.72
C GLN A 8 -9.23 0.48 -22.48
N GLY A 9 -8.82 -0.45 -21.86
CA GLY A 9 -9.58 -1.61 -21.69
C GLY A 9 -10.84 -1.27 -20.95
N ASN A 10 -10.90 -0.18 -20.29
CA ASN A 10 -12.05 0.13 -19.55
C ASN A 10 -12.58 1.46 -19.89
N SER A 11 -13.50 1.55 -20.72
CA SER A 11 -14.01 2.82 -21.12
C SER A 11 -15.21 3.26 -20.34
N ASP A 12 -15.64 2.55 -19.39
CA ASP A 12 -16.82 2.92 -18.65
C ASP A 12 -16.49 4.12 -17.76
N PRO A 13 -17.16 5.22 -17.91
CA PRO A 13 -16.90 6.40 -17.11
C PRO A 13 -16.99 6.15 -15.63
N ARG A 14 -17.84 5.24 -15.21
CA ARG A 14 -17.94 4.99 -13.80
C ARG A 14 -16.67 4.38 -13.26
N HIS A 15 -16.02 3.54 -14.05
CA HIS A 15 -14.80 2.95 -13.59
C HIS A 15 -13.71 4.01 -13.46
N ALA A 16 -13.73 4.97 -14.36
CA ALA A 16 -12.74 6.02 -14.29
C ALA A 16 -12.94 6.86 -13.04
N LEU A 17 -14.20 7.13 -12.72
CA LEU A 17 -14.46 7.92 -11.53
C LEU A 17 -14.10 7.14 -10.27
N GLU A 18 -14.40 5.87 -10.28
CA GLU A 18 -14.09 5.06 -9.13
C GLU A 18 -12.58 4.96 -8.95
N GLY A 19 -11.85 4.82 -10.04
CA GLY A 19 -10.42 4.76 -9.96
C GLY A 19 -9.82 6.05 -9.47
N ALA A 20 -10.37 7.17 -9.93
CA ALA A 20 -9.86 8.45 -9.49
C ALA A 20 -10.13 8.66 -8.00
N GLU A 21 -11.27 8.20 -7.55
CA GLU A 21 -11.60 8.36 -6.16
C GLU A 21 -10.69 7.49 -5.30
N LEU A 22 -10.42 6.27 -5.73
CA LEU A 22 -9.56 5.39 -5.02
C LEU A 22 -8.15 5.98 -4.95
N TYR A 23 -7.68 6.50 -6.06
CA TYR A 23 -6.36 7.08 -6.10
C TYR A 23 -6.28 8.27 -5.17
N ARG A 24 -7.31 9.10 -5.14
CA ARG A 24 -7.31 10.24 -4.29
C ARG A 24 -7.29 9.84 -2.82
N ARG A 25 -8.03 8.82 -2.46
CA ARG A 25 -8.04 8.37 -1.11
C ARG A 25 -6.72 7.73 -0.72
N LEU A 26 -6.10 7.03 -1.64
CA LEU A 26 -4.82 6.43 -1.37
C LEU A 26 -3.78 7.52 -1.15
N ALA A 27 -3.80 8.54 -1.98
CA ALA A 27 -2.84 9.62 -1.84
C ALA A 27 -3.01 10.33 -0.50
N ALA A 28 -4.24 10.52 -0.08
CA ALA A 28 -4.49 11.16 1.19
C ALA A 28 -4.00 10.30 2.34
N ALA A 29 -4.21 9.00 2.22
CA ALA A 29 -3.78 8.10 3.29
C ALA A 29 -2.25 8.07 3.37
N LEU A 30 -1.59 8.12 2.23
CA LEU A 30 -0.15 8.13 2.25
C LEU A 30 0.37 9.42 2.87
N ASP A 31 -0.32 10.53 2.65
CA ASP A 31 0.09 11.77 3.22
C ASP A 31 -0.01 11.78 4.74
N GLU A 32 -0.83 10.93 5.29
CA GLU A 32 -0.97 10.87 6.73
C GLU A 32 0.09 10.02 7.39
N LEU A 33 0.85 9.28 6.61
CA LEU A 33 1.90 8.47 7.20
C LEU A 33 3.09 9.36 7.52
N SER A 34 3.84 8.98 8.52
CA SER A 34 5.03 9.75 8.83
C SER A 34 5.98 9.65 7.65
N PRO A 35 6.92 10.55 7.51
CA PRO A 35 7.84 10.50 6.38
C PRO A 35 8.57 9.18 6.24
N SER A 36 8.98 8.59 7.34
CA SER A 36 9.70 7.34 7.24
C SER A 36 8.81 6.22 6.76
N LEU A 37 7.57 6.17 7.21
CA LEU A 37 6.67 5.14 6.74
C LEU A 37 6.32 5.39 5.29
N ARG A 38 6.11 6.63 4.92
CA ARG A 38 5.73 6.94 3.56
C ARG A 38 6.84 6.57 2.58
N SER A 39 8.08 6.90 2.90
CA SER A 39 9.20 6.56 2.05
C SER A 39 9.30 5.06 1.87
N THR A 40 9.09 4.31 2.95
CA THR A 40 9.17 2.88 2.87
C THR A 40 8.08 2.33 1.96
N VAL A 41 6.87 2.84 2.08
CA VAL A 41 5.79 2.38 1.26
C VAL A 41 6.07 2.65 -0.21
N VAL A 42 6.55 3.82 -0.51
CA VAL A 42 6.82 4.16 -1.88
C VAL A 42 7.87 3.23 -2.47
N LEU A 43 8.94 3.01 -1.78
CA LEU A 43 9.99 2.17 -2.32
C LEU A 43 9.62 0.70 -2.37
N VAL A 44 9.07 0.19 -1.30
CA VAL A 44 8.83 -1.24 -1.23
C VAL A 44 7.52 -1.66 -1.87
N LEU A 45 6.45 -0.98 -1.55
CA LEU A 45 5.16 -1.41 -2.03
C LEU A 45 4.80 -0.86 -3.40
N LEU A 46 5.14 0.36 -3.67
CA LEU A 46 4.77 0.94 -4.94
C LEU A 46 5.80 0.69 -6.02
N GLU A 47 7.05 0.76 -5.68
CA GLU A 47 8.09 0.52 -6.67
C GLU A 47 8.62 -0.88 -6.68
N GLY A 48 8.22 -1.69 -5.73
CA GLY A 48 8.64 -3.08 -5.72
C GLY A 48 10.10 -3.31 -5.34
N MET A 49 10.68 -2.39 -4.64
CA MET A 49 12.08 -2.55 -4.26
C MET A 49 12.20 -3.61 -3.17
N PRO A 50 13.18 -4.50 -3.26
CA PRO A 50 13.37 -5.49 -2.21
C PRO A 50 13.69 -4.79 -0.90
N GLN A 51 13.23 -5.36 0.20
CA GLN A 51 13.42 -4.73 1.49
C GLN A 51 14.89 -4.48 1.79
N LYS A 52 15.74 -5.38 1.36
CA LYS A 52 17.14 -5.23 1.59
C LYS A 52 17.65 -3.97 0.93
N ASP A 53 17.24 -3.73 -0.30
CA ASP A 53 17.69 -2.56 -1.03
C ASP A 53 17.10 -1.29 -0.43
N ALA A 54 15.85 -1.36 -0.02
CA ALA A 54 15.22 -0.20 0.58
C ALA A 54 15.95 0.17 1.87
N ALA A 55 16.42 -0.83 2.60
CA ALA A 55 17.14 -0.56 3.83
C ALA A 55 18.40 0.24 3.53
N GLU A 56 19.06 -0.12 2.47
CA GLU A 56 20.26 0.60 2.12
C GLU A 56 19.94 2.02 1.69
N VAL A 57 18.93 2.18 0.89
CA VAL A 57 18.56 3.49 0.43
C VAL A 57 18.14 4.39 1.58
N LEU A 58 17.40 3.86 2.52
CA LEU A 58 16.88 4.66 3.60
C LEU A 58 17.78 4.70 4.83
N GLY A 59 18.89 4.00 4.76
CA GLY A 59 19.84 4.04 5.86
C GLY A 59 19.39 3.38 7.14
N CYS A 60 18.75 2.25 7.04
CA CYS A 60 18.31 1.56 8.23
C CYS A 60 18.44 0.06 8.02
N SER A 61 18.06 -0.73 8.99
CA SER A 61 18.20 -2.16 8.87
C SER A 61 17.04 -2.76 8.14
N GLU A 62 17.20 -3.96 7.62
CA GLU A 62 16.12 -4.65 6.98
C GLU A 62 14.99 -4.88 7.94
N GLY A 63 15.30 -5.16 9.19
CA GLY A 63 14.24 -5.36 10.18
C GLY A 63 13.41 -4.11 10.36
N THR A 64 14.05 -2.95 10.31
CA THR A 64 13.34 -1.71 10.42
C THR A 64 12.41 -1.54 9.23
N ILE A 65 12.87 -1.91 8.04
CA ILE A 65 12.05 -1.80 6.86
C ILE A 65 10.85 -2.74 6.98
N ALA A 66 11.09 -3.96 7.44
CA ALA A 66 10.00 -4.91 7.57
C ALA A 66 8.95 -4.39 8.54
N TRP A 67 9.38 -3.78 9.64
CA TRP A 67 8.44 -3.25 10.59
C TRP A 67 7.68 -2.07 9.99
N ARG A 68 8.37 -1.22 9.24
CA ARG A 68 7.72 -0.09 8.64
C ARG A 68 6.69 -0.52 7.61
N VAL A 69 7.00 -1.57 6.84
CA VAL A 69 6.06 -2.07 5.86
C VAL A 69 4.82 -2.59 6.58
N HIS A 70 5.03 -3.36 7.64
CA HIS A 70 3.91 -3.91 8.36
C HIS A 70 3.06 -2.80 8.96
N GLU A 71 3.70 -1.84 9.58
CA GLU A 71 2.96 -0.75 10.22
C GLU A 71 2.24 0.11 9.18
N SER A 72 2.87 0.35 8.05
CA SER A 72 2.25 1.14 7.01
C SER A 72 1.02 0.44 6.47
N ARG A 73 1.11 -0.87 6.25
CA ARG A 73 -0.03 -1.60 5.76
C ARG A 73 -1.17 -1.55 6.76
N ARG A 74 -0.86 -1.66 8.04
CA ARG A 74 -1.87 -1.60 9.05
C ARG A 74 -2.59 -0.25 9.01
N ARG A 75 -1.83 0.83 8.92
CA ARG A 75 -2.43 2.14 8.90
C ARG A 75 -3.21 2.40 7.64
N LEU A 76 -2.70 1.94 6.51
CA LEU A 76 -3.40 2.12 5.27
C LEU A 76 -4.70 1.33 5.28
N ARG A 77 -4.67 0.14 5.86
CA ARG A 77 -5.86 -0.66 5.92
C ARG A 77 -6.90 0.00 6.80
N GLU A 78 -6.49 0.65 7.88
CA GLU A 78 -7.44 1.33 8.71
C GLU A 78 -8.11 2.46 7.95
N LYS A 79 -7.37 3.17 7.13
CA LYS A 79 -7.94 4.26 6.42
C LYS A 79 -8.68 3.90 5.18
N LEU A 80 -8.26 2.86 4.53
CA LEU A 80 -8.87 2.47 3.28
C LEU A 80 -9.63 1.17 3.34
N GLY A 81 -9.84 0.64 4.52
CA GLY A 81 -10.42 -0.68 4.66
C GLY A 81 -11.46 -1.04 3.66
N ASP A 82 -12.52 -0.30 3.57
CA ASP A 82 -13.58 -0.64 2.68
C ASP A 82 -13.11 -0.64 1.24
N LEU A 83 -12.32 0.34 0.88
CA LEU A 83 -11.87 0.43 -0.48
C LEU A 83 -10.92 -0.69 -0.82
N LEU A 84 -10.07 -1.07 0.10
CA LEU A 84 -9.15 -2.15 -0.17
C LEU A 84 -9.91 -3.45 -0.31
N ASP A 85 -10.88 -3.66 0.51
CA ASP A 85 -11.67 -4.87 0.43
C ASP A 85 -12.39 -4.94 -0.90
N GLU A 86 -12.96 -3.88 -1.34
CA GLU A 86 -13.62 -3.84 -2.59
C GLU A 86 -12.65 -4.02 -3.75
N ALA A 87 -11.56 -3.36 -3.69
CA ALA A 87 -10.58 -3.43 -4.77
C ALA A 87 -10.00 -4.81 -4.92
N THR A 88 -9.77 -5.49 -3.82
CA THR A 88 -9.17 -6.80 -3.90
C THR A 88 -10.21 -7.89 -3.95
N GLY A 89 -11.41 -7.56 -3.66
CA GLY A 89 -12.44 -8.56 -3.68
C GLY A 89 -12.26 -9.53 -2.55
N LYS A 90 -11.47 -9.24 -1.55
CA LYS A 90 -11.25 -10.13 -0.55
C LYS A 90 -11.76 -9.73 0.72
N SER A 91 -12.20 -10.50 1.46
CA SER A 91 -12.77 -10.15 2.68
C SER A 91 -11.75 -10.12 3.67
N SER A 92 -12.00 -9.52 4.67
CA SER A 92 -11.12 -9.45 5.66
C SER A 92 -10.57 -10.61 6.26
N SER A 93 -11.14 -11.61 6.07
CA SER A 93 -10.66 -12.76 6.70
C SER A 93 -9.19 -12.78 6.63
N ALA A 94 -8.71 -12.35 5.61
CA ALA A 94 -7.34 -12.42 5.47
C ALA A 94 -6.66 -11.73 6.57
N GLY A 95 -7.14 -10.69 6.93
CA GLY A 95 -6.43 -9.95 7.88
C GLY A 95 -6.08 -10.69 9.08
N THR A 96 -6.80 -11.58 9.38
CA THR A 96 -6.57 -12.29 10.50
C THR A 96 -5.26 -12.89 10.52
N ALA A 97 -4.92 -13.41 9.52
CA ALA A 97 -3.71 -14.12 9.49
C ALA A 97 -2.59 -13.29 9.93
N ALA A 98 -2.63 -12.13 9.67
CA ALA A 98 -1.53 -11.34 9.96
C ALA A 98 -1.30 -11.20 11.41
N ALA A 99 -2.24 -11.27 12.08
CA ALA A 99 -2.10 -11.07 13.46
C ALA A 99 -0.93 -11.66 14.09
N PRO A 100 -0.70 -12.84 13.88
CA PRO A 100 0.36 -13.49 14.54
C PRO A 100 1.65 -12.80 14.36
N GLY A 101 1.97 -12.60 13.21
CA GLY A 101 3.23 -12.06 12.99
C GLY A 101 3.38 -10.76 13.63
N ALA A 102 2.36 -10.12 13.68
CA ALA A 102 2.43 -8.85 14.18
C ALA A 102 3.05 -8.77 15.51
N ARG A 103 2.70 -9.56 16.35
CA ARG A 103 3.11 -9.44 17.57
C ARG A 103 4.48 -9.55 17.77
N ARG A 104 5.14 -10.12 17.12
CA ARG A 104 6.39 -10.36 17.43
C ARG A 104 7.14 -9.22 17.23
N ALA A 105 6.88 -8.53 16.49
CA ALA A 105 7.56 -7.48 16.17
C ALA A 105 8.47 -6.90 17.04
N PRO A 106 8.45 -6.51 17.91
CA PRO A 106 9.34 -5.76 18.66
C PRO A 106 10.48 -6.05 18.96
#